data_af8ab85de239b05df70e06cd15cc5b63
#
_entry.id   af8ab85de239b05df70e06cd15cc5b63
#
_cell.length_a   1.000
_cell.length_b   1.000
_cell.length_c   1.000
_cell.angle_alpha   90.00
_cell.angle_beta   90.00
_cell.angle_gamma   90.00
#
_symmetry.space_group_name_H-M   'P 1'
#
loop_
_entity.id
_entity.type
_entity.pdbx_description
1 polymer ?
#
loop_
_entity_poly.entity_id
_entity_poly.type
_entity_poly.pdbx_seq_one_letter_code
_entity_poly.pdbx_strand_id
1 'polypeptide(L)'
;MEKKTVYIFSDGACSDNPGPGGYGVILRYGDKETELSGGEAHTTNTRMELTGCIKGLEALKYPCHVVLQTDSKYVVDGITKGWAESWRKRGWVKGDKKPALNPDLWGRLLDLLKVHDVEFTWIKGHAGHEENERCDRLAVAPRDIYAGR
;
A
#
# COMPACT_ATOMS: atom_id res chain seq x y z
N MET A 1 24.97 -5.16 -12.67
CA MET A 1 23.73 -5.09 -13.47
C MET A 1 22.76 -4.11 -12.83
N GLU A 2 22.16 -3.29 -13.66
CA GLU A 2 21.15 -2.35 -13.18
C GLU A 2 19.88 -3.10 -12.77
N LYS A 3 19.28 -2.65 -11.68
CA LYS A 3 17.97 -3.17 -11.27
C LYS A 3 16.90 -2.66 -12.23
N LYS A 4 15.95 -3.51 -12.54
CA LYS A 4 14.80 -3.12 -13.36
C LYS A 4 13.91 -2.16 -12.59
N THR A 5 13.36 -1.14 -13.25
CA THR A 5 12.43 -0.20 -12.65
C THR A 5 11.01 -0.70 -12.86
N VAL A 6 10.28 -0.87 -11.77
CA VAL A 6 8.87 -1.26 -11.78
C VAL A 6 8.07 -0.12 -11.18
N TYR A 7 6.99 0.25 -11.86
CA TYR A 7 6.05 1.24 -11.33
C TYR A 7 4.89 0.52 -10.67
N ILE A 8 4.63 0.85 -9.41
CA ILE A 8 3.52 0.27 -8.66
C ILE A 8 2.56 1.41 -8.30
N PHE A 9 1.28 1.19 -8.59
CA PHE A 9 0.20 2.08 -8.20
C PHE A 9 -0.71 1.31 -7.26
N SER A 10 -1.12 1.89 -6.15
CA SER A 10 -1.96 1.19 -5.18
C SER A 10 -2.99 2.10 -4.57
N ASP A 11 -4.12 1.53 -4.17
CA ASP A 11 -5.19 2.23 -3.48
C ASP A 11 -5.91 1.26 -2.54
N GLY A 12 -6.55 1.81 -1.53
CA GLY A 12 -7.36 1.05 -0.59
C GLY A 12 -8.71 1.73 -0.39
N ALA A 13 -9.73 0.94 -0.13
CA ALA A 13 -11.08 1.43 0.11
C ALA A 13 -11.71 0.64 1.26
N CYS A 14 -12.53 1.31 2.06
CA CYS A 14 -13.21 0.66 3.18
C CYS A 14 -14.58 1.29 3.37
N SER A 15 -15.61 0.43 3.55
CA SER A 15 -16.95 0.87 3.93
C SER A 15 -17.04 0.89 5.45
N ASP A 16 -17.64 1.97 6.01
CA ASP A 16 -17.90 2.05 7.46
C ASP A 16 -16.63 1.88 8.31
N ASN A 17 -15.57 2.41 7.91
CA ASN A 17 -14.21 2.33 8.47
C ASN A 17 -14.15 2.31 10.03
N PRO A 18 -14.10 1.10 10.75
CA PRO A 18 -13.84 -0.23 10.17
C PRO A 18 -15.06 -0.89 9.54
N GLY A 19 -14.79 -1.83 8.64
CA GLY A 19 -15.82 -2.58 7.94
C GLY A 19 -15.23 -3.31 6.74
N PRO A 20 -16.08 -3.72 5.77
CA PRO A 20 -15.57 -4.36 4.56
C PRO A 20 -14.65 -3.43 3.78
N GLY A 21 -13.55 -3.97 3.29
CA GLY A 21 -12.58 -3.19 2.53
C GLY A 21 -11.93 -3.97 1.41
N GLY A 22 -11.24 -3.25 0.54
CA GLY A 22 -10.50 -3.84 -0.56
C GLY A 22 -9.27 -3.02 -0.92
N TYR A 23 -8.37 -3.64 -1.70
CA TYR A 23 -7.22 -2.95 -2.24
C TYR A 23 -7.11 -3.24 -3.74
N GLY A 24 -6.49 -2.32 -4.45
CA GLY A 24 -6.20 -2.46 -5.87
C GLY A 24 -4.77 -2.05 -6.15
N VAL A 25 -4.10 -2.78 -7.03
CA VAL A 25 -2.70 -2.56 -7.36
C VAL A 25 -2.49 -2.73 -8.86
N ILE A 26 -1.69 -1.85 -9.44
CA ILE A 26 -1.20 -2.00 -10.82
C ILE A 26 0.32 -2.07 -10.74
N LEU A 27 0.90 -3.13 -11.35
CA LEU A 27 2.35 -3.22 -11.53
C LEU A 27 2.64 -3.02 -13.01
N ARG A 28 3.55 -2.10 -13.31
CA ARG A 28 3.94 -1.79 -14.69
C ARG A 28 5.43 -1.94 -14.85
N TYR A 29 5.83 -2.76 -15.82
CA TYR A 29 7.22 -2.90 -16.21
C TYR A 29 7.30 -2.83 -17.73
N GLY A 30 7.89 -1.74 -18.26
CA GLY A 30 7.90 -1.50 -19.68
C GLY A 30 6.48 -1.33 -20.20
N ASP A 31 6.09 -2.16 -21.17
CA ASP A 31 4.74 -2.18 -21.73
C ASP A 31 3.85 -3.27 -21.13
N LYS A 32 4.34 -3.96 -20.11
CA LYS A 32 3.58 -5.02 -19.42
C LYS A 32 2.93 -4.47 -18.16
N GLU A 33 1.68 -4.84 -17.93
CA GLU A 33 0.94 -4.47 -16.73
C GLU A 33 0.30 -5.70 -16.10
N THR A 34 0.27 -5.71 -14.77
CA THR A 34 -0.45 -6.71 -14.00
C THR A 34 -1.33 -5.99 -12.98
N GLU A 35 -2.57 -6.42 -12.86
CA GLU A 35 -3.50 -5.89 -11.86
C GLU A 35 -3.70 -6.90 -10.75
N LEU A 36 -3.71 -6.43 -9.52
CA LEU A 36 -4.00 -7.23 -8.33
C LEU A 36 -5.15 -6.57 -7.57
N SER A 37 -6.00 -7.38 -6.97
CA SER A 37 -7.01 -6.86 -6.05
C SER A 37 -7.37 -7.93 -5.02
N GLY A 38 -7.91 -7.48 -3.91
CA GLY A 38 -8.36 -8.36 -2.84
C GLY A 38 -9.08 -7.55 -1.78
N GLY A 39 -9.61 -8.23 -0.77
CA GLY A 39 -10.33 -7.54 0.27
C GLY A 39 -10.48 -8.36 1.53
N GLU A 40 -11.10 -7.75 2.53
CA GLU A 40 -11.37 -8.36 3.83
C GLU A 40 -12.74 -7.91 4.32
N ALA A 41 -13.42 -8.79 5.06
CA ALA A 41 -14.75 -8.50 5.57
C ALA A 41 -14.75 -7.42 6.67
N HIS A 42 -13.65 -7.31 7.41
CA HIS A 42 -13.52 -6.32 8.49
C HIS A 42 -12.10 -5.77 8.53
N THR A 43 -11.95 -4.52 8.16
CA THR A 43 -10.64 -3.88 8.05
C THR A 43 -10.79 -2.35 8.16
N THR A 44 -9.73 -1.61 7.82
CA THR A 44 -9.76 -0.14 7.80
C THR A 44 -9.14 0.38 6.51
N ASN A 45 -9.38 1.64 6.19
CA ASN A 45 -8.74 2.28 5.04
C ASN A 45 -7.22 2.15 5.09
N THR A 46 -6.64 2.47 6.25
CA THR A 46 -5.17 2.42 6.41
C THR A 46 -4.63 1.02 6.19
N ARG A 47 -5.31 -0.01 6.72
CA ARG A 47 -4.89 -1.39 6.52
C ARG A 47 -4.94 -1.77 5.04
N MET A 48 -5.97 -1.35 4.33
CA MET A 48 -6.09 -1.64 2.89
C MET A 48 -5.04 -0.90 2.07
N GLU A 49 -4.73 0.34 2.44
CA GLU A 49 -3.67 1.10 1.78
C GLU A 49 -2.30 0.45 1.98
N LEU A 50 -1.99 0.03 3.21
CA LEU A 50 -0.75 -0.70 3.51
C LEU A 50 -0.72 -2.05 2.78
N THR A 51 -1.82 -2.78 2.81
CA THR A 51 -1.91 -4.10 2.16
C THR A 51 -1.69 -3.98 0.65
N GLY A 52 -2.23 -2.95 0.02
CA GLY A 52 -2.00 -2.72 -1.41
C GLY A 52 -0.52 -2.55 -1.73
N CYS A 53 0.19 -1.73 -0.97
CA CYS A 53 1.63 -1.53 -1.14
C CYS A 53 2.38 -2.85 -0.93
N ILE A 54 2.04 -3.60 0.11
CA ILE A 54 2.69 -4.87 0.45
C ILE A 54 2.46 -5.89 -0.67
N LYS A 55 1.22 -6.05 -1.13
CA LYS A 55 0.90 -7.04 -2.17
C LYS A 55 1.60 -6.72 -3.48
N GLY A 56 1.73 -5.43 -3.81
CA GLY A 56 2.48 -5.01 -4.99
C GLY A 56 3.94 -5.42 -4.90
N LEU A 57 4.59 -5.15 -3.78
CA LEU A 57 5.99 -5.49 -3.59
C LEU A 57 6.21 -7.00 -3.49
N GLU A 58 5.28 -7.73 -2.84
CA GLU A 58 5.38 -9.19 -2.71
C GLU A 58 5.21 -9.91 -4.05
N ALA A 59 4.58 -9.28 -5.02
CA ALA A 59 4.41 -9.86 -6.35
C ALA A 59 5.71 -9.87 -7.17
N LEU A 60 6.72 -9.12 -6.75
CA LEU A 60 8.01 -9.06 -7.44
C LEU A 60 8.84 -10.28 -7.11
N LYS A 61 9.39 -10.94 -8.14
CA LYS A 61 10.11 -12.22 -7.99
C LYS A 61 11.57 -12.07 -7.61
N TYR A 62 12.13 -10.87 -7.75
CA TYR A 62 13.54 -10.59 -7.45
C TYR A 62 13.68 -9.12 -7.08
N PRO A 63 14.82 -8.71 -6.46
CA PRO A 63 15.00 -7.32 -6.08
C PRO A 63 14.89 -6.37 -7.27
N CYS A 64 14.11 -5.30 -7.10
CA CYS A 64 13.85 -4.32 -8.13
C CYS A 64 14.05 -2.90 -7.59
N HIS A 65 14.26 -1.96 -8.51
CA HIS A 65 14.04 -0.56 -8.21
C HIS A 65 12.55 -0.27 -8.47
N VAL A 66 11.85 0.27 -7.48
CA VAL A 66 10.41 0.47 -7.54
C VAL A 66 10.05 1.93 -7.33
N VAL A 67 9.21 2.46 -8.20
CA VAL A 67 8.54 3.75 -7.96
C VAL A 67 7.10 3.42 -7.57
N LEU A 68 6.76 3.62 -6.32
CA LEU A 68 5.44 3.28 -5.78
C LEU A 68 4.63 4.55 -5.57
N GLN A 69 3.49 4.65 -6.25
CA GLN A 69 2.60 5.80 -6.15
C GLN A 69 1.32 5.42 -5.41
N THR A 70 0.95 6.24 -4.45
CA THR A 70 -0.26 6.05 -3.66
C THR A 70 -0.83 7.41 -3.28
N ASP A 71 -2.14 7.49 -3.08
CA ASP A 71 -2.78 8.70 -2.58
C ASP A 71 -2.82 8.75 -1.05
N SER A 72 -2.28 7.74 -0.38
CA SER A 72 -2.20 7.71 1.08
C SER A 72 -0.98 8.47 1.57
N LYS A 73 -1.18 9.73 1.92
CA LYS A 73 -0.10 10.54 2.49
C LYS A 73 0.44 9.93 3.78
N TYR A 74 -0.44 9.35 4.59
CA TYR A 74 -0.04 8.71 5.86
C TYR A 74 0.97 7.58 5.63
N VAL A 75 0.74 6.74 4.62
CA VAL A 75 1.66 5.65 4.28
C VAL A 75 2.99 6.21 3.78
N VAL A 76 2.94 7.17 2.87
CA VAL A 76 4.16 7.80 2.33
C VAL A 76 4.96 8.45 3.45
N ASP A 77 4.32 9.24 4.30
CA ASP A 77 4.99 9.92 5.41
C ASP A 77 5.54 8.93 6.45
N GLY A 78 4.79 7.86 6.72
CA GLY A 78 5.22 6.83 7.66
C GLY A 78 6.54 6.18 7.25
N ILE A 79 6.79 6.09 5.95
CA ILE A 79 8.04 5.54 5.43
C ILE A 79 9.08 6.63 5.22
N THR A 80 8.74 7.69 4.50
CA THR A 80 9.74 8.71 4.09
C THR A 80 10.21 9.58 5.25
N LYS A 81 9.38 9.78 6.25
CA LYS A 81 9.73 10.54 7.47
C LYS A 81 10.29 9.63 8.58
N GLY A 82 10.36 8.32 8.32
CA GLY A 82 10.95 7.36 9.25
C GLY A 82 10.08 7.01 10.46
N TRP A 83 8.78 7.34 10.42
CA TRP A 83 7.88 7.06 11.55
C TRP A 83 7.78 5.57 11.87
N ALA A 84 7.52 4.76 10.84
CA ALA A 84 7.32 3.32 11.03
C ALA A 84 8.58 2.63 11.57
N GLU A 85 9.74 2.98 11.03
CA GLU A 85 11.01 2.42 11.50
C GLU A 85 11.29 2.84 12.94
N SER A 86 11.01 4.08 13.30
CA SER A 86 11.15 4.57 14.67
C SER A 86 10.22 3.82 15.63
N TRP A 87 8.97 3.61 15.24
CA TRP A 87 8.02 2.85 16.05
C TRP A 87 8.50 1.41 16.26
N ARG A 88 9.01 0.77 15.20
CA ARG A 88 9.54 -0.59 15.29
C ARG A 88 10.70 -0.69 16.28
N LYS A 89 11.62 0.29 16.27
CA LYS A 89 12.75 0.34 17.18
C LYS A 89 12.32 0.50 18.65
N ARG A 90 11.15 1.10 18.87
CA ARG A 90 10.59 1.31 20.20
C ARG A 90 9.59 0.23 20.62
N GLY A 91 9.56 -0.91 19.93
CA GLY A 91 8.62 -1.99 20.23
C GLY A 91 7.19 -1.66 19.84
N TRP A 92 7.03 -0.88 18.75
CA TRP A 92 5.74 -0.43 18.22
C TRP A 92 5.00 0.52 19.16
N VAL A 93 5.74 1.43 19.74
CA VAL A 93 5.21 2.51 20.57
C VAL A 93 5.55 3.84 19.92
N LYS A 94 4.56 4.72 19.85
CA LYS A 94 4.74 6.06 19.29
C LYS A 94 5.41 7.00 20.30
N GLY A 95 5.80 8.20 19.83
CA GLY A 95 6.45 9.20 20.69
C GLY A 95 5.60 9.66 21.86
N ASP A 96 4.27 9.58 21.76
CA ASP A 96 3.32 9.91 22.84
C ASP A 96 3.08 8.73 23.81
N LYS A 97 3.86 7.65 23.67
CA LYS A 97 3.78 6.41 24.46
C LYS A 97 2.54 5.57 24.18
N LYS A 98 1.73 5.95 23.20
CA LYS A 98 0.58 5.14 22.77
C LYS A 98 1.04 4.08 21.79
N PRO A 99 0.34 2.90 21.73
CA PRO A 99 0.70 1.87 20.76
C PRO A 99 0.57 2.38 19.32
N ALA A 100 1.53 2.01 18.47
CA ALA A 100 1.42 2.25 17.04
C ALA A 100 0.39 1.26 16.47
N LEU A 101 -0.45 1.74 15.55
CA LEU A 101 -1.45 0.90 14.90
C LEU A 101 -0.84 0.12 13.75
N ASN A 102 -1.39 -1.08 13.49
CA ASN A 102 -1.01 -1.92 12.36
C ASN A 102 0.46 -2.33 12.35
N PRO A 103 1.04 -2.76 13.48
CA PRO A 103 2.45 -3.13 13.50
C PRO A 103 2.76 -4.33 12.59
N ASP A 104 1.80 -5.24 12.42
CA ASP A 104 1.93 -6.38 11.51
C ASP A 104 2.19 -5.92 10.08
N LEU A 105 1.39 -4.99 9.57
CA LEU A 105 1.52 -4.50 8.19
C LEU A 105 2.72 -3.60 8.02
N TRP A 106 2.96 -2.68 8.96
CA TRP A 106 4.15 -1.82 8.89
C TRP A 106 5.43 -2.65 8.90
N GLY A 107 5.50 -3.70 9.75
CA GLY A 107 6.65 -4.58 9.81
C GLY A 107 6.90 -5.31 8.50
N ARG A 108 5.84 -5.85 7.87
CA ARG A 108 5.96 -6.51 6.56
C ARG A 108 6.47 -5.54 5.51
N LEU A 109 5.93 -4.32 5.48
CA LEU A 109 6.35 -3.30 4.53
C LEU A 109 7.82 -2.94 4.72
N LEU A 110 8.25 -2.69 5.96
CA LEU A 110 9.65 -2.37 6.26
C LEU A 110 10.59 -3.48 5.81
N ASP A 111 10.21 -4.74 5.99
CA ASP A 111 11.03 -5.87 5.57
C ASP A 111 11.16 -5.92 4.04
N LEU A 112 10.09 -5.62 3.32
CA LEU A 112 10.13 -5.54 1.84
C LEU A 112 11.03 -4.41 1.35
N LEU A 113 11.10 -3.31 2.10
CA LEU A 113 11.97 -2.17 1.74
C LEU A 113 13.46 -2.50 1.90
N LYS A 114 13.80 -3.58 2.60
CA LYS A 114 15.17 -4.08 2.66
C LYS A 114 15.55 -4.91 1.44
N VAL A 115 14.55 -5.47 0.77
CA VAL A 115 14.74 -6.31 -0.42
C VAL A 115 14.77 -5.47 -1.69
N HIS A 116 13.86 -4.50 -1.78
CA HIS A 116 13.72 -3.65 -2.97
C HIS A 116 14.14 -2.22 -2.67
N ASP A 117 14.64 -1.53 -3.70
CA ASP A 117 14.93 -0.11 -3.63
C ASP A 117 13.66 0.65 -4.03
N VAL A 118 12.91 1.14 -3.03
CA VAL A 118 11.58 1.71 -3.25
C VAL A 118 11.57 3.22 -3.04
N GLU A 119 11.11 3.94 -4.05
CA GLU A 119 10.84 5.36 -3.97
C GLU A 119 9.32 5.54 -3.84
N PHE A 120 8.89 6.13 -2.72
CA PHE A 120 7.47 6.41 -2.48
C PHE A 120 7.11 7.79 -3.01
N THR A 121 6.04 7.86 -3.80
CA THR A 121 5.52 9.13 -4.32
C THR A 121 4.06 9.28 -3.91
N TRP A 122 3.76 10.39 -3.25
CA TRP A 122 2.38 10.72 -2.93
C TRP A 122 1.73 11.41 -4.12
N ILE A 123 0.52 10.97 -4.49
CA ILE A 123 -0.31 11.64 -5.49
C ILE A 123 -1.63 12.01 -4.86
N LYS A 124 -2.19 13.15 -5.27
CA LYS A 124 -3.48 13.58 -4.75
C LYS A 124 -4.58 12.67 -5.29
N GLY A 125 -5.36 12.06 -4.39
CA GLY A 125 -6.47 11.19 -4.79
C GLY A 125 -7.55 11.96 -5.55
N HIS A 126 -8.16 11.27 -6.53
CA HIS A 126 -9.26 11.79 -7.33
C HIS A 126 -8.90 13.09 -8.08
N ALA A 127 -7.64 13.24 -8.47
CA ALA A 127 -7.14 14.41 -9.21
C ALA A 127 -6.91 14.11 -10.70
N GLY A 128 -7.63 13.12 -11.25
CA GLY A 128 -7.55 12.78 -12.67
C GLY A 128 -6.40 11.85 -13.04
N HIS A 129 -5.72 11.24 -12.07
CA HIS A 129 -4.68 10.24 -12.34
C HIS A 129 -5.34 8.94 -12.75
N GLU A 130 -5.15 8.51 -13.99
CA GLU A 130 -5.78 7.31 -14.54
C GLU A 130 -5.47 6.06 -13.73
N GLU A 131 -4.21 5.86 -13.39
CA GLU A 131 -3.78 4.67 -12.63
C GLU A 131 -4.38 4.66 -11.23
N ASN A 132 -4.44 5.81 -10.57
CA ASN A 132 -5.05 5.91 -9.24
C ASN A 132 -6.54 5.58 -9.30
N GLU A 133 -7.25 6.09 -10.33
CA GLU A 133 -8.67 5.79 -10.51
C GLU A 133 -8.91 4.32 -10.82
N ARG A 134 -8.04 3.68 -11.61
CA ARG A 134 -8.13 2.24 -11.87
C ARG A 134 -7.91 1.44 -10.59
N CYS A 135 -6.94 1.83 -9.77
CA CYS A 135 -6.69 1.18 -8.49
C CYS A 135 -7.89 1.33 -7.55
N ASP A 136 -8.54 2.49 -7.55
CA ASP A 136 -9.76 2.70 -6.77
C ASP A 136 -10.85 1.71 -7.19
N ARG A 137 -11.09 1.57 -8.49
CA ARG A 137 -12.08 0.60 -8.98
C ARG A 137 -11.72 -0.83 -8.61
N LEU A 138 -10.43 -1.20 -8.67
CA LEU A 138 -9.95 -2.51 -8.27
C LEU A 138 -10.14 -2.75 -6.77
N ALA A 139 -10.07 -1.71 -5.95
CA ALA A 139 -10.27 -1.79 -4.51
C ALA A 139 -11.76 -1.85 -4.13
N VAL A 140 -12.59 -1.10 -4.83
CA VAL A 140 -14.02 -1.01 -4.57
C VAL A 140 -14.74 -2.32 -4.84
N ALA A 141 -14.36 -3.05 -5.90
CA ALA A 141 -15.02 -4.30 -6.27
C ALA A 141 -14.96 -5.36 -5.15
N PRO A 142 -13.79 -5.74 -4.60
CA PRO A 142 -13.76 -6.68 -3.49
C PRO A 142 -14.38 -6.12 -2.21
N ARG A 143 -14.23 -4.81 -1.94
CA ARG A 143 -14.90 -4.18 -0.81
C ARG A 143 -16.41 -4.44 -0.86
N ASP A 144 -17.01 -4.23 -2.03
CA ASP A 144 -18.46 -4.37 -2.19
C ASP A 144 -18.90 -5.83 -2.09
N ILE A 145 -18.09 -6.77 -2.56
CA ILE A 145 -18.37 -8.20 -2.39
C ILE A 145 -18.45 -8.55 -0.90
N TYR A 146 -17.48 -8.11 -0.10
CA TYR A 146 -17.49 -8.37 1.34
C TYR A 146 -18.59 -7.61 2.08
N ALA A 147 -19.07 -6.52 1.51
CA ALA A 147 -20.20 -5.77 2.07
C ALA A 147 -21.57 -6.37 1.72
N GLY A 148 -21.60 -7.43 0.88
CA GLY A 148 -22.86 -8.05 0.45
C GLY A 148 -23.59 -7.27 -0.63
N ARG A 149 -22.88 -6.50 -1.42
CA ARG A 149 -23.45 -5.68 -2.50
C ARG A 149 -23.32 -6.30 -3.87
#